data_3eef9a9b5a083d5b4fbe9ad69404a02f
#
_entry.id   3eef9a9b5a083d5b4fbe9ad69404a02f
#
_cell.length_a   1.000
_cell.length_b   1.000
_cell.length_c   1.000
_cell.angle_alpha   90.00
_cell.angle_beta   90.00
_cell.angle_gamma   90.00
#
_symmetry.space_group_name_H-M   'P 1'
#
loop_
_entity.id
_entity.type
_entity.pdbx_description
1 polymer ?
#
loop_
_entity_poly.entity_id
_entity_poly.type
_entity_poly.pdbx_seq_one_letter_code
_entity_poly.pdbx_strand_id
1 'polypeptide(L)'
;HASDTMNITYKRDGQKYTTTVTPEYRKLSVYRLGITISDNTLVASVSDNSAASKAGIEKGDVIVSVDGVKPTDDNKIPQIINNSGGKEIEMVVKRDGQDVTLKVTPTLVESEEYYTGFDSYGYRVKVSPAQTILCSFKEVGYWIETVVKSVGMMFTGKLGINDLSGPVGVVDSV
;
A
#
# COMPACT_ATOMS: atom_id res chain seq x y z
N HIS A 1 11.16 19.12 -6.56
CA HIS A 1 11.69 19.64 -5.31
C HIS A 1 10.61 19.63 -4.24
N ALA A 2 11.00 19.40 -2.98
CA ALA A 2 10.14 19.20 -1.81
C ALA A 2 9.21 20.38 -1.44
N SER A 3 9.30 21.50 -2.13
CA SER A 3 8.55 22.74 -1.86
C SER A 3 7.66 23.17 -3.03
N ASP A 4 7.57 22.35 -4.08
CA ASP A 4 6.82 22.76 -5.27
C ASP A 4 5.33 22.63 -5.00
N THR A 5 4.62 23.73 -5.19
CA THR A 5 3.16 23.76 -5.16
C THR A 5 2.60 23.01 -6.36
N MET A 6 1.54 22.24 -6.13
CA MET A 6 0.83 21.54 -7.21
C MET A 6 -0.59 22.09 -7.36
N ASN A 7 -1.04 22.20 -8.60
CA ASN A 7 -2.42 22.56 -8.90
C ASN A 7 -3.28 21.30 -9.03
N ILE A 8 -4.29 21.20 -8.19
CA ILE A 8 -5.24 20.10 -8.19
C ILE A 8 -6.56 20.58 -8.77
N THR A 9 -6.99 19.95 -9.86
CA THR A 9 -8.31 20.21 -10.44
C THR A 9 -9.26 19.07 -10.04
N TYR A 10 -10.37 19.43 -9.42
CA TYR A 10 -11.40 18.49 -8.97
C TYR A 10 -12.79 18.91 -9.45
N LYS A 11 -13.73 17.98 -9.42
CA LYS A 11 -15.14 18.25 -9.69
C LYS A 11 -15.95 18.17 -8.40
N ARG A 12 -16.81 19.15 -8.19
CA ARG A 12 -17.81 19.18 -7.13
C ARG A 12 -19.11 19.69 -7.74
N ASP A 13 -20.19 18.98 -7.56
CA ASP A 13 -21.54 19.30 -8.09
C ASP A 13 -21.53 19.59 -9.62
N GLY A 14 -20.75 18.79 -10.34
CA GLY A 14 -20.60 18.90 -11.81
C GLY A 14 -19.69 20.01 -12.31
N GLN A 15 -19.29 20.94 -11.45
CA GLN A 15 -18.38 22.03 -11.78
C GLN A 15 -16.92 21.69 -11.50
N LYS A 16 -16.01 22.26 -12.29
CA LYS A 16 -14.56 22.13 -12.11
C LYS A 16 -14.01 23.25 -11.25
N TYR A 17 -13.20 22.88 -10.30
CA TYR A 17 -12.46 23.80 -9.42
C TYR A 17 -10.97 23.46 -9.49
N THR A 18 -10.14 24.48 -9.37
CA THR A 18 -8.69 24.31 -9.24
C THR A 18 -8.23 24.95 -7.94
N THR A 19 -7.43 24.23 -7.18
CA THR A 19 -6.78 24.72 -5.97
C THR A 19 -5.30 24.42 -6.01
N THR A 20 -4.53 25.21 -5.29
CA THR A 20 -3.09 25.01 -5.16
C THR A 20 -2.81 24.38 -3.79
N VAL A 21 -2.02 23.32 -3.77
CA VAL A 21 -1.62 22.61 -2.56
C VAL A 21 -0.11 22.54 -2.50
N THR A 22 0.46 22.86 -1.36
CA THR A 22 1.88 22.63 -1.06
C THR A 22 1.98 21.38 -0.19
N PRO A 23 2.59 20.29 -0.68
CA PRO A 23 2.76 19.08 0.12
C PRO A 23 3.63 19.36 1.34
N GLU A 24 3.25 18.79 2.47
CA GLU A 24 4.04 18.80 3.68
C GLU A 24 4.96 17.57 3.71
N TYR A 25 6.25 17.80 3.92
CA TYR A 25 7.19 16.71 4.11
C TYR A 25 7.04 16.12 5.52
N ARG A 26 6.86 14.81 5.59
CA ARG A 26 6.71 14.08 6.85
C ARG A 26 7.66 12.90 6.91
N LYS A 27 8.25 12.70 8.08
CA LYS A 27 8.90 11.45 8.44
C LYS A 27 7.90 10.60 9.20
N LEU A 28 7.66 9.40 8.70
CA LEU A 28 6.82 8.41 9.35
C LEU A 28 7.68 7.30 9.90
N SER A 29 7.43 6.95 11.15
CA SER A 29 8.04 5.78 11.79
C SER A 29 6.91 4.83 12.15
N VAL A 30 6.87 3.67 11.51
CA VAL A 30 5.83 2.67 11.71
C VAL A 30 6.45 1.29 11.97
N TYR A 31 5.83 0.53 12.85
CA TYR A 31 6.23 -0.84 13.10
C TYR A 31 5.56 -1.78 12.09
N ARG A 32 6.36 -2.63 11.44
CA ARG A 32 5.90 -3.56 10.42
C ARG A 32 6.41 -4.97 10.69
N LEU A 33 5.66 -5.95 10.22
CA LEU A 33 6.05 -7.38 10.24
C LEU A 33 6.64 -7.84 8.92
N GLY A 34 6.36 -7.14 7.81
CA GLY A 34 6.70 -7.57 6.46
C GLY A 34 5.70 -8.58 5.90
N ILE A 35 4.40 -8.35 6.16
CA ILE A 35 3.29 -9.11 5.58
C ILE A 35 2.40 -8.18 4.76
N THR A 36 1.80 -8.72 3.71
CA THR A 36 0.67 -8.11 3.02
C THR A 36 -0.61 -8.83 3.43
N ILE A 37 -1.64 -8.08 3.78
CA ILE A 37 -2.92 -8.63 4.25
C ILE A 37 -3.99 -8.32 3.20
N SER A 38 -4.76 -9.34 2.82
CA SER A 38 -6.00 -9.21 2.07
C SER A 38 -7.20 -9.58 2.94
N ASP A 39 -8.39 -9.12 2.57
CA ASP A 39 -9.65 -9.43 3.26
C ASP A 39 -9.59 -9.23 4.79
N ASN A 40 -8.87 -8.19 5.22
CA ASN A 40 -8.65 -7.77 6.60
C ASN A 40 -7.82 -8.72 7.49
N THR A 41 -7.71 -10.00 7.17
CA THR A 41 -7.05 -11.00 8.04
C THR A 41 -6.19 -12.03 7.32
N LEU A 42 -6.37 -12.23 6.01
CA LEU A 42 -5.63 -13.23 5.25
C LEU A 42 -4.23 -12.72 4.89
N VAL A 43 -3.20 -13.48 5.23
CA VAL A 43 -1.81 -13.21 4.82
C VAL A 43 -1.66 -13.56 3.35
N ALA A 44 -1.61 -12.55 2.49
CA ALA A 44 -1.46 -12.70 1.05
C ALA A 44 -0.01 -12.96 0.64
N SER A 45 0.94 -12.34 1.34
CA SER A 45 2.37 -12.56 1.14
C SER A 45 3.17 -12.25 2.40
N VAL A 46 4.38 -12.83 2.48
CA VAL A 46 5.37 -12.59 3.53
C VAL A 46 6.68 -12.21 2.85
N SER A 47 7.25 -11.08 3.23
CA SER A 47 8.53 -10.63 2.68
C SER A 47 9.70 -11.44 3.23
N ASP A 48 10.66 -11.77 2.39
CA ASP A 48 11.86 -12.50 2.79
C ASP A 48 12.66 -11.74 3.87
N ASN A 49 13.26 -12.49 4.78
CA ASN A 49 14.05 -11.96 5.89
C ASN A 49 13.32 -10.98 6.83
N SER A 50 12.01 -10.85 6.69
CA SER A 50 11.16 -10.00 7.53
C SER A 50 10.99 -10.56 8.95
N ALA A 51 10.42 -9.76 9.85
CA ALA A 51 10.04 -10.22 11.19
C ALA A 51 9.04 -11.38 11.13
N ALA A 52 8.07 -11.31 10.23
CA ALA A 52 7.07 -12.35 10.00
C ALA A 52 7.69 -13.66 9.49
N SER A 53 8.58 -13.58 8.49
CA SER A 53 9.28 -14.74 7.96
C SER A 53 10.10 -15.46 9.04
N LYS A 54 10.82 -14.69 9.87
CA LYS A 54 11.60 -15.24 10.99
C LYS A 54 10.73 -15.86 12.09
N ALA A 55 9.53 -15.34 12.28
CA ALA A 55 8.56 -15.86 13.24
C ALA A 55 7.78 -17.09 12.72
N GLY A 56 7.94 -17.44 11.44
CA GLY A 56 7.25 -18.57 10.83
C GLY A 56 5.81 -18.27 10.40
N ILE A 57 5.48 -17.00 10.16
CA ILE A 57 4.22 -16.63 9.49
C ILE A 57 4.33 -16.99 8.02
N GLU A 58 3.27 -17.56 7.46
CA GLU A 58 3.25 -18.08 6.10
C GLU A 58 2.11 -17.47 5.27
N LYS A 59 2.29 -17.45 3.96
CA LYS A 59 1.22 -17.10 3.02
C LYS A 59 0.06 -18.09 3.19
N GLY A 60 -1.16 -17.57 3.29
CA GLY A 60 -2.37 -18.35 3.50
C GLY A 60 -2.82 -18.42 4.96
N ASP A 61 -2.01 -17.97 5.91
CA ASP A 61 -2.43 -17.84 7.30
C ASP A 61 -3.59 -16.86 7.43
N VAL A 62 -4.56 -17.17 8.27
CA VAL A 62 -5.64 -16.24 8.61
C VAL A 62 -5.42 -15.75 10.04
N ILE A 63 -5.17 -14.45 10.19
CA ILE A 63 -4.89 -13.84 11.50
C ILE A 63 -6.18 -13.82 12.34
N VAL A 64 -6.14 -14.49 13.48
CA VAL A 64 -7.25 -14.62 14.43
C VAL A 64 -7.17 -13.52 15.50
N SER A 65 -5.97 -13.29 16.03
CA SER A 65 -5.73 -12.23 17.02
C SER A 65 -4.28 -11.79 17.04
N VAL A 66 -4.04 -10.58 17.54
CA VAL A 66 -2.72 -10.00 17.79
C VAL A 66 -2.75 -9.44 19.21
N ASP A 67 -1.87 -9.94 20.10
CA ASP A 67 -1.86 -9.66 21.54
C ASP A 67 -3.26 -9.82 22.19
N GLY A 68 -3.95 -10.89 21.83
CA GLY A 68 -5.32 -11.17 22.30
C GLY A 68 -6.40 -10.28 21.70
N VAL A 69 -6.04 -9.27 20.91
CA VAL A 69 -6.99 -8.37 20.25
C VAL A 69 -7.40 -8.95 18.89
N LYS A 70 -8.70 -9.16 18.69
CA LYS A 70 -9.25 -9.59 17.40
C LYS A 70 -9.31 -8.38 16.45
N PRO A 71 -8.86 -8.53 15.18
CA PRO A 71 -9.01 -7.50 14.18
C PRO A 71 -10.49 -7.20 13.92
N THR A 72 -10.81 -5.90 13.82
CA THR A 72 -12.15 -5.39 13.48
C THR A 72 -12.01 -4.25 12.47
N ASP A 73 -13.12 -3.74 11.95
CA ASP A 73 -13.10 -2.57 11.07
C ASP A 73 -12.54 -1.32 11.77
N ASP A 74 -12.75 -1.20 13.07
CA ASP A 74 -12.28 -0.08 13.90
C ASP A 74 -10.83 -0.29 14.41
N ASN A 75 -10.36 -1.54 14.50
CA ASN A 75 -9.06 -1.88 15.04
C ASN A 75 -8.31 -2.83 14.09
N LYS A 76 -7.72 -2.25 13.06
CA LYS A 76 -7.03 -2.99 12.01
C LYS A 76 -5.67 -3.52 12.48
N ILE A 77 -5.25 -4.65 11.94
CA ILE A 77 -3.98 -5.32 12.26
C ILE A 77 -2.78 -4.36 12.24
N PRO A 78 -2.58 -3.48 11.23
CA PRO A 78 -1.46 -2.54 11.23
C PRO A 78 -1.47 -1.58 12.42
N GLN A 79 -2.64 -1.19 12.91
CA GLN A 79 -2.78 -0.32 14.09
C GLN A 79 -2.37 -1.05 15.36
N ILE A 80 -2.80 -2.31 15.52
CA ILE A 80 -2.45 -3.13 16.69
C ILE A 80 -0.93 -3.34 16.71
N ILE A 81 -0.32 -3.69 15.56
CA ILE A 81 1.12 -3.87 15.44
C ILE A 81 1.87 -2.57 15.79
N ASN A 82 1.42 -1.44 15.27
CA ASN A 82 2.09 -0.16 15.53
C ASN A 82 1.99 0.26 17.00
N ASN A 83 0.86 -0.03 17.65
CA ASN A 83 0.63 0.27 19.06
C ASN A 83 1.50 -0.59 20.00
N SER A 84 2.06 -1.70 19.52
CA SER A 84 3.00 -2.51 20.34
C SER A 84 4.30 -1.77 20.69
N GLY A 85 4.62 -0.70 19.94
CA GLY A 85 5.85 0.08 20.15
C GLY A 85 7.12 -0.74 19.86
N GLY A 86 7.04 -1.78 19.02
CA GLY A 86 8.16 -2.66 18.68
C GLY A 86 8.43 -3.77 19.69
N LYS A 87 7.58 -3.94 20.69
CA LYS A 87 7.67 -5.08 21.63
C LYS A 87 7.27 -6.37 20.92
N GLU A 88 7.79 -7.50 21.43
CA GLU A 88 7.33 -8.81 20.97
C GLU A 88 5.82 -8.92 21.20
N ILE A 89 5.11 -9.34 20.17
CA ILE A 89 3.66 -9.55 20.16
C ILE A 89 3.35 -11.03 19.94
N GLU A 90 2.27 -11.50 20.53
CA GLU A 90 1.71 -12.81 20.28
C GLU A 90 0.68 -12.72 19.13
N MET A 91 0.88 -13.51 18.09
CA MET A 91 -0.05 -13.59 16.96
C MET A 91 -0.62 -15.00 16.88
N VAL A 92 -1.95 -15.10 16.91
CA VAL A 92 -2.65 -16.35 16.66
C VAL A 92 -3.13 -16.36 15.22
N VAL A 93 -2.70 -17.35 14.46
CA VAL A 93 -3.11 -17.53 13.07
C VAL A 93 -3.80 -18.88 12.92
N LYS A 94 -4.74 -18.98 11.99
CA LYS A 94 -5.32 -20.25 11.57
C LYS A 94 -4.61 -20.73 10.32
N ARG A 95 -3.98 -21.91 10.40
CA ARG A 95 -3.26 -22.59 9.34
C ARG A 95 -3.81 -24.01 9.22
N ASP A 96 -4.26 -24.41 8.04
CA ASP A 96 -4.84 -25.75 7.78
C ASP A 96 -5.96 -26.15 8.78
N GLY A 97 -6.75 -25.16 9.19
CA GLY A 97 -7.86 -25.32 10.12
C GLY A 97 -7.48 -25.35 11.62
N GLN A 98 -6.18 -25.29 11.95
CA GLN A 98 -5.68 -25.30 13.32
C GLN A 98 -5.18 -23.90 13.73
N ASP A 99 -5.34 -23.56 15.00
CA ASP A 99 -4.80 -22.32 15.55
C ASP A 99 -3.32 -22.53 15.91
N VAL A 100 -2.46 -21.67 15.36
CA VAL A 100 -1.02 -21.65 15.62
C VAL A 100 -0.67 -20.34 16.29
N THR A 101 0.00 -20.42 17.44
CA THR A 101 0.46 -19.23 18.17
C THR A 101 1.93 -18.94 17.82
N LEU A 102 2.21 -17.74 17.34
CA LEU A 102 3.53 -17.28 16.91
C LEU A 102 3.91 -16.04 17.71
N LYS A 103 5.19 -15.90 18.01
CA LYS A 103 5.76 -14.71 18.63
C LYS A 103 6.58 -13.95 17.60
N VAL A 104 6.29 -12.68 17.44
CA VAL A 104 6.94 -11.85 16.43
C VAL A 104 7.27 -10.47 17.01
N THR A 105 8.47 -9.99 16.72
CA THR A 105 8.90 -8.63 17.10
C THR A 105 8.84 -7.73 15.87
N PRO A 106 7.94 -6.73 15.84
CA PRO A 106 7.85 -5.81 14.73
C PRO A 106 9.14 -5.01 14.54
N THR A 107 9.47 -4.73 13.27
CA THR A 107 10.62 -3.91 12.92
C THR A 107 10.17 -2.47 12.66
N LEU A 108 10.89 -1.49 13.24
CA LEU A 108 10.68 -0.08 12.94
C LEU A 108 11.10 0.20 11.49
N VAL A 109 10.19 0.75 10.71
CA VAL A 109 10.43 1.21 9.36
C VAL A 109 10.22 2.71 9.32
N GLU A 110 11.24 3.43 8.94
CA GLU A 110 11.18 4.87 8.71
C GLU A 110 10.97 5.12 7.22
N SER A 111 10.01 5.94 6.90
CA SER A 111 9.73 6.38 5.53
C SER A 111 9.57 7.89 5.49
N GLU A 112 9.89 8.45 4.35
CA GLU A 112 9.70 9.87 4.07
C GLU A 112 8.59 10.00 3.04
N GLU A 113 7.60 10.83 3.33
CA GLU A 113 6.48 11.05 2.42
C GLU A 113 6.11 12.52 2.30
N TYR A 114 5.53 12.87 1.16
CA TYR A 114 4.91 14.17 0.95
C TYR A 114 3.39 14.03 1.12
N TYR A 115 2.87 14.65 2.16
CA TYR A 115 1.46 14.61 2.51
C TYR A 115 0.72 15.85 2.01
N THR A 116 -0.37 15.62 1.28
CA THR A 116 -1.16 16.72 0.68
C THR A 116 -2.37 17.13 1.51
N GLY A 117 -2.62 16.46 2.64
CA GLY A 117 -3.76 16.75 3.50
C GLY A 117 -5.06 16.04 3.11
N PHE A 118 -5.03 15.19 2.08
CA PHE A 118 -6.20 14.40 1.69
C PHE A 118 -5.78 13.00 1.24
N ASP A 119 -6.68 12.06 1.45
CA ASP A 119 -6.56 10.70 0.94
C ASP A 119 -7.50 10.52 -0.26
N SER A 120 -7.00 9.89 -1.32
CA SER A 120 -7.83 9.53 -2.47
C SER A 120 -8.27 8.08 -2.37
N TYR A 121 -9.58 7.87 -2.34
CA TYR A 121 -10.16 6.53 -2.35
C TYR A 121 -10.75 6.23 -3.72
N GLY A 122 -10.32 5.11 -4.31
CA GLY A 122 -10.99 4.55 -5.47
C GLY A 122 -12.28 3.85 -5.03
N TYR A 123 -13.39 4.12 -5.72
CA TYR A 123 -14.62 3.36 -5.56
C TYR A 123 -15.06 2.76 -6.89
N ARG A 124 -15.69 1.59 -6.80
CA ARG A 124 -16.19 0.92 -8.00
C ARG A 124 -17.49 1.58 -8.46
N VAL A 125 -17.50 2.07 -9.68
CA VAL A 125 -18.70 2.62 -10.33
C VAL A 125 -19.26 1.56 -11.28
N LYS A 126 -20.56 1.30 -11.19
CA LYS A 126 -21.25 0.50 -12.19
C LYS A 126 -21.36 1.34 -13.48
N VAL A 127 -20.73 0.89 -14.55
CA VAL A 127 -20.76 1.54 -15.85
C VAL A 127 -21.41 0.63 -16.89
N SER A 128 -21.98 1.22 -17.94
CA SER A 128 -22.53 0.43 -19.04
C SER A 128 -21.41 -0.27 -19.84
N PRO A 129 -21.69 -1.37 -20.55
CA PRO A 129 -20.67 -2.06 -21.37
C PRO A 129 -19.96 -1.13 -22.38
N ALA A 130 -20.68 -0.20 -23.00
CA ALA A 130 -20.09 0.79 -23.90
C ALA A 130 -19.12 1.75 -23.18
N GLN A 131 -19.48 2.19 -21.97
CA GLN A 131 -18.59 3.01 -21.14
C GLN A 131 -17.36 2.23 -20.68
N THR A 132 -17.50 0.93 -20.41
CA THR A 132 -16.37 0.07 -20.04
C THR A 132 -15.35 0.03 -21.18
N ILE A 133 -15.79 -0.18 -22.42
CA ILE A 133 -14.91 -0.19 -23.60
C ILE A 133 -14.21 1.17 -23.74
N LEU A 134 -14.95 2.26 -23.65
CA LEU A 134 -14.37 3.61 -23.77
C LEU A 134 -13.34 3.89 -22.65
N CYS A 135 -13.62 3.47 -21.41
CA CYS A 135 -12.70 3.61 -20.30
C CYS A 135 -11.43 2.78 -20.51
N SER A 136 -11.56 1.55 -21.06
CA SER A 136 -10.40 0.71 -21.37
C SER A 136 -9.46 1.36 -22.38
N PHE A 137 -9.99 2.00 -23.44
CA PHE A 137 -9.13 2.74 -24.37
C PHE A 137 -8.44 3.94 -23.73
N LYS A 138 -9.11 4.65 -22.83
CA LYS A 138 -8.49 5.75 -22.08
C LYS A 138 -7.40 5.26 -21.14
N GLU A 139 -7.62 4.12 -20.49
CA GLU A 139 -6.65 3.49 -19.61
C GLU A 139 -5.39 3.08 -20.39
N VAL A 140 -5.56 2.43 -21.55
CA VAL A 140 -4.44 2.09 -22.44
C VAL A 140 -3.67 3.34 -22.87
N GLY A 141 -4.37 4.42 -23.25
CA GLY A 141 -3.76 5.70 -23.60
C GLY A 141 -2.94 6.28 -22.45
N TYR A 142 -3.46 6.24 -21.22
CA TYR A 142 -2.75 6.67 -20.02
C TYR A 142 -1.47 5.85 -19.77
N TRP A 143 -1.55 4.52 -19.90
CA TRP A 143 -0.38 3.66 -19.74
C TRP A 143 0.70 3.92 -20.79
N ILE A 144 0.32 4.12 -22.04
CA ILE A 144 1.25 4.48 -23.13
C ILE A 144 1.93 5.81 -22.80
N GLU A 145 1.19 6.83 -22.40
CA GLU A 145 1.74 8.13 -22.01
C GLU A 145 2.71 8.01 -20.81
N THR A 146 2.35 7.20 -19.83
CA THR A 146 3.18 6.94 -18.65
C THR A 146 4.51 6.28 -19.03
N VAL A 147 4.45 5.26 -19.89
CA VAL A 147 5.67 4.58 -20.36
C VAL A 147 6.56 5.54 -21.15
N VAL A 148 6.00 6.32 -22.07
CA VAL A 148 6.77 7.29 -22.85
C VAL A 148 7.42 8.34 -21.95
N LYS A 149 6.71 8.84 -20.94
CA LYS A 149 7.26 9.78 -19.96
C LYS A 149 8.38 9.15 -19.12
N SER A 150 8.19 7.92 -18.65
CA SER A 150 9.19 7.19 -17.87
C SER A 150 10.48 6.96 -18.68
N VAL A 151 10.34 6.54 -19.93
CA VAL A 151 11.48 6.42 -20.85
C VAL A 151 12.18 7.76 -21.08
N GLY A 152 11.41 8.84 -21.27
CA GLY A 152 11.96 10.19 -21.38
C GLY A 152 12.73 10.64 -20.14
N MET A 153 12.23 10.29 -18.94
CA MET A 153 12.91 10.59 -17.67
C MET A 153 14.21 9.80 -17.50
N MET A 154 14.30 8.58 -18.02
CA MET A 154 15.54 7.80 -18.05
C MET A 154 16.60 8.49 -18.90
N PHE A 155 16.26 8.96 -20.10
CA PHE A 155 17.21 9.67 -20.95
C PHE A 155 17.68 11.00 -20.35
N THR A 156 16.89 11.61 -19.49
CA THR A 156 17.26 12.86 -18.78
C THR A 156 17.96 12.60 -17.45
N GLY A 157 18.22 11.35 -17.07
CA GLY A 157 18.91 10.96 -15.82
C GLY A 157 18.07 11.23 -14.55
N LYS A 158 16.76 11.51 -14.69
CA LYS A 158 15.85 11.74 -13.56
C LYS A 158 15.34 10.46 -12.91
N LEU A 159 15.46 9.32 -13.61
CA LEU A 159 15.11 7.98 -13.12
C LEU A 159 16.24 7.01 -13.47
N GLY A 160 16.63 6.18 -12.50
CA GLY A 160 17.50 5.03 -12.71
C GLY A 160 16.74 3.81 -13.23
N ILE A 161 17.48 2.84 -13.77
CA ILE A 161 16.88 1.56 -14.23
C ILE A 161 16.19 0.82 -13.07
N ASN A 162 16.70 0.98 -11.84
CA ASN A 162 16.14 0.35 -10.63
C ASN A 162 14.86 1.01 -10.13
N ASP A 163 14.50 2.18 -10.64
CA ASP A 163 13.25 2.89 -10.29
C ASP A 163 12.07 2.47 -11.19
N LEU A 164 12.32 1.61 -12.19
CA LEU A 164 11.31 1.10 -13.09
C LEU A 164 10.64 -0.14 -12.49
N SER A 165 9.52 0.07 -11.82
CA SER A 165 8.60 -1.02 -11.50
C SER A 165 7.74 -1.32 -12.73
N GLY A 166 8.16 -2.29 -13.52
CA GLY A 166 7.34 -2.85 -14.61
C GLY A 166 6.36 -3.91 -14.10
N PRO A 167 5.48 -4.43 -14.96
CA PRO A 167 4.59 -5.55 -14.60
C PRO A 167 5.34 -6.76 -14.02
N VAL A 168 6.60 -6.95 -14.39
CA VAL A 168 7.49 -8.02 -13.88
C VAL A 168 8.01 -7.67 -12.49
N GLY A 169 8.33 -6.40 -12.19
CA GLY A 169 8.77 -5.98 -10.86
C GLY A 169 7.65 -6.03 -9.80
N VAL A 170 6.40 -5.97 -10.22
CA VAL A 170 5.24 -6.17 -9.34
C VAL A 170 5.09 -7.64 -8.93
N VAL A 171 5.53 -8.58 -9.77
CA VAL A 171 5.47 -10.03 -9.48
C VAL A 171 6.56 -10.42 -8.47
N ASP A 172 7.72 -9.77 -8.48
CA ASP A 172 8.80 -10.00 -7.51
C ASP A 172 8.58 -9.27 -6.17
N SER A 173 7.59 -8.36 -6.12
CA SER A 173 7.23 -7.59 -4.91
C SER A 173 5.97 -8.12 -4.22
N VAL A 174 5.40 -9.23 -4.71
CA VAL A 174 4.17 -9.88 -4.20
C VAL A 174 4.50 -11.18 -3.49
#